data_8f94641212e8b6b9e583af1b39ffb746
#
_entry.id   8f94641212e8b6b9e583af1b39ffb746
#
_cell.length_a   1.000
_cell.length_b   1.000
_cell.length_c   1.000
_cell.angle_alpha   90.00
_cell.angle_beta   90.00
_cell.angle_gamma   90.00
#
_symmetry.space_group_name_H-M   'P 1'
#
loop_
_entity.id
_entity.type
_entity.pdbx_description
1 polymer ?
#
loop_
_entity_poly.entity_id
_entity_poly.type
_entity_poly.pdbx_seq_one_letter_code
_entity_poly.pdbx_strand_id
1 'polypeptide(L)'
;MKLVKFDREEKYIKDFVKLASMIYDSNDNMEDPDSIKKILKGEHPLSKYFALAKFLVYDDTDNVKGRFCITSYEGDKTAYLGFFECVNDADAAKFLFDSAYAYCSENGFEKIQGPVDASFWIKYRLKINRFETPYTGEPYNKDYYLKLFEDNGFEVCEHYTSHSFRSVGEEYRNPKFEEHYQEFLNAGYEIRSPKEEEFSECIDDVYRLVTDLYSDFPIFKDVEQENFREVFMSYKQIMNMSMTKLAYYQGKAVGFYVSVPDYGNLVYHTGNPLNIMKILKIKKKPERYVMLYMGVDRQHRGLGKALVYAIMKELMASGLPSIGALMRDGKLTQTYANGDITGVYEYVLLERKIER
;
A
#
# COMPACT_ATOMS: atom_id res chain seq x y z
N MET A 1 -10.02 24.81 19.59
CA MET A 1 -9.43 23.50 19.28
C MET A 1 -8.50 23.07 20.41
N LYS A 2 -8.45 21.76 20.71
CA LYS A 2 -7.64 21.16 21.78
C LYS A 2 -6.86 19.97 21.23
N LEU A 3 -5.54 19.95 21.43
CA LEU A 3 -4.68 18.81 21.11
C LEU A 3 -4.61 17.85 22.31
N VAL A 4 -4.78 16.57 22.06
CA VAL A 4 -4.56 15.50 23.04
C VAL A 4 -3.51 14.55 22.49
N LYS A 5 -2.33 14.52 23.15
CA LYS A 5 -1.36 13.44 22.98
C LYS A 5 -1.73 12.32 23.93
N PHE A 6 -1.75 11.08 23.45
CA PHE A 6 -2.15 9.93 24.26
C PHE A 6 -1.19 8.75 24.08
N ASP A 7 -1.25 7.79 24.97
CA ASP A 7 -0.46 6.56 24.87
C ASP A 7 -1.37 5.34 24.58
N ARG A 8 -1.96 4.75 25.59
CA ARG A 8 -2.75 3.52 25.47
C ARG A 8 -4.16 3.63 26.07
N GLU A 9 -4.61 4.85 26.34
CA GLU A 9 -5.92 5.10 26.92
C GLU A 9 -7.02 4.69 25.94
N GLU A 10 -7.82 3.71 26.34
CA GLU A 10 -8.87 3.09 25.52
C GLU A 10 -9.88 4.11 24.96
N LYS A 11 -10.18 5.19 25.71
CA LYS A 11 -11.04 6.27 25.24
C LYS A 11 -10.48 6.89 23.96
N TYR A 12 -9.20 7.26 23.98
CA TYR A 12 -8.59 7.94 22.85
C TYR A 12 -8.32 7.00 21.67
N ILE A 13 -7.97 5.74 21.94
CA ILE A 13 -7.88 4.71 20.88
C ILE A 13 -9.24 4.55 20.19
N LYS A 14 -10.33 4.48 20.97
CA LYS A 14 -11.68 4.38 20.40
C LYS A 14 -12.05 5.60 19.55
N ASP A 15 -11.79 6.81 20.05
CA ASP A 15 -12.05 8.05 19.34
C ASP A 15 -11.20 8.13 18.05
N PHE A 16 -9.93 7.73 18.13
CA PHE A 16 -9.02 7.67 17.00
C PHE A 16 -9.54 6.77 15.88
N VAL A 17 -9.90 5.54 16.19
CA VAL A 17 -10.41 4.58 15.20
C VAL A 17 -11.78 5.00 14.65
N LYS A 18 -12.64 5.58 15.49
CA LYS A 18 -14.00 5.97 15.11
C LYS A 18 -14.01 7.10 14.06
N LEU A 19 -13.02 8.00 14.05
CA LEU A 19 -13.03 9.16 13.18
C LEU A 19 -13.14 8.78 11.69
N ALA A 20 -12.43 7.74 11.24
CA ALA A 20 -12.53 7.29 9.84
C ALA A 20 -13.98 6.90 9.47
N SER A 21 -14.70 6.22 10.35
CA SER A 21 -16.10 5.85 10.09
C SER A 21 -17.07 7.05 10.09
N MET A 22 -16.63 8.22 10.53
CA MET A 22 -17.39 9.48 10.45
C MET A 22 -17.07 10.25 9.15
N ILE A 23 -15.91 10.03 8.56
CA ILE A 23 -15.43 10.71 7.37
C ILE A 23 -15.78 9.93 6.09
N TYR A 24 -15.66 8.60 6.14
CA TYR A 24 -15.84 7.71 4.98
C TYR A 24 -17.18 6.99 5.02
N ASP A 25 -17.75 6.78 3.84
CA ASP A 25 -18.85 5.84 3.67
C ASP A 25 -18.38 4.39 3.84
N SER A 26 -19.31 3.49 4.08
CA SER A 26 -19.00 2.07 4.36
C SER A 26 -18.22 1.37 3.24
N ASN A 27 -18.31 1.84 1.98
CA ASN A 27 -17.62 1.26 0.83
C ASN A 27 -16.25 1.90 0.58
N ASP A 28 -15.99 3.07 1.17
CA ASP A 28 -14.79 3.87 0.92
C ASP A 28 -13.77 3.77 2.06
N ASN A 29 -14.19 3.28 3.22
CA ASN A 29 -13.30 3.13 4.36
C ASN A 29 -12.34 1.94 4.15
N MET A 30 -11.06 2.26 3.93
CA MET A 30 -9.98 1.30 3.70
C MET A 30 -9.17 1.00 4.96
N GLU A 31 -9.66 1.34 6.13
CA GLU A 31 -8.97 1.07 7.38
C GLU A 31 -9.39 -0.26 7.99
N ASP A 32 -8.41 -0.97 8.53
CA ASP A 32 -8.63 -2.11 9.41
C ASP A 32 -8.59 -1.64 10.87
N PRO A 33 -9.74 -1.52 11.54
CA PRO A 33 -9.81 -1.02 12.91
C PRO A 33 -9.00 -1.84 13.90
N ASP A 34 -8.91 -3.16 13.71
CA ASP A 34 -8.22 -4.04 14.65
C ASP A 34 -6.70 -3.99 14.45
N SER A 35 -6.25 -3.87 13.20
CA SER A 35 -4.84 -3.62 12.89
C SER A 35 -4.37 -2.27 13.45
N ILE A 36 -5.17 -1.20 13.27
CA ILE A 36 -4.86 0.12 13.80
C ILE A 36 -4.77 0.09 15.33
N LYS A 37 -5.70 -0.57 16.03
CA LYS A 37 -5.64 -0.71 17.49
C LYS A 37 -4.36 -1.41 17.95
N LYS A 38 -3.93 -2.48 17.26
CA LYS A 38 -2.67 -3.17 17.56
C LYS A 38 -1.46 -2.24 17.39
N ILE A 39 -1.43 -1.44 16.31
CA ILE A 39 -0.37 -0.47 16.08
C ILE A 39 -0.35 0.60 17.18
N LEU A 40 -1.50 1.18 17.54
CA LEU A 40 -1.62 2.18 18.58
C LEU A 40 -1.21 1.66 19.98
N LYS A 41 -1.41 0.36 20.23
CA LYS A 41 -0.99 -0.31 21.48
C LYS A 41 0.46 -0.80 21.46
N GLY A 42 1.12 -0.75 20.32
CA GLY A 42 2.48 -1.29 20.14
C GLY A 42 2.52 -2.83 20.07
N GLU A 43 1.40 -3.46 19.69
CA GLU A 43 1.22 -4.92 19.60
C GLU A 43 1.34 -5.46 18.17
N HIS A 44 1.51 -4.59 17.19
CA HIS A 44 1.71 -5.01 15.80
C HIS A 44 3.14 -5.52 15.60
N PRO A 45 3.39 -6.58 14.78
CA PRO A 45 4.73 -7.15 14.57
C PRO A 45 5.80 -6.14 14.20
N LEU A 46 5.41 -5.07 13.50
CA LEU A 46 6.34 -4.01 13.08
C LEU A 46 6.54 -2.90 14.12
N SER A 47 5.80 -2.89 15.24
CA SER A 47 5.84 -1.80 16.23
C SER A 47 7.21 -1.66 16.91
N LYS A 48 8.04 -2.68 16.89
CA LYS A 48 9.40 -2.63 17.48
C LYS A 48 10.39 -1.79 16.66
N TYR A 49 10.08 -1.48 15.40
CA TYR A 49 11.00 -0.78 14.51
C TYR A 49 10.90 0.73 14.55
N PHE A 50 9.85 1.27 15.16
CA PHE A 50 9.58 2.72 15.19
C PHE A 50 9.00 3.17 16.52
N ALA A 51 9.20 4.45 16.84
CA ALA A 51 8.45 5.13 17.88
C ALA A 51 7.24 5.84 17.26
N LEU A 52 6.09 5.83 17.97
CA LEU A 52 4.82 6.38 17.49
C LEU A 52 4.23 7.35 18.50
N ALA A 53 4.24 8.64 18.19
CA ALA A 53 3.50 9.65 18.94
C ALA A 53 2.09 9.82 18.33
N LYS A 54 1.05 9.76 19.15
CA LYS A 54 -0.35 9.67 18.76
C LYS A 54 -1.11 10.89 19.23
N PHE A 55 -1.91 11.51 18.33
CA PHE A 55 -2.59 12.77 18.58
C PHE A 55 -4.03 12.76 18.09
N LEU A 56 -4.88 13.44 18.86
CA LEU A 56 -6.26 13.75 18.51
C LEU A 56 -6.49 15.26 18.64
N VAL A 57 -7.25 15.80 17.71
CA VAL A 57 -7.72 17.18 17.72
C VAL A 57 -9.21 17.19 17.99
N TYR A 58 -9.60 17.90 19.05
CA TYR A 58 -10.99 18.09 19.44
C TYR A 58 -11.42 19.55 19.26
N ASP A 59 -12.69 19.78 18.97
CA ASP A 59 -13.30 21.10 19.11
C ASP A 59 -13.63 21.46 20.57
N ASP A 60 -14.18 22.64 20.76
CA ASP A 60 -14.51 23.16 22.10
C ASP A 60 -15.74 22.44 22.73
N THR A 61 -16.40 21.56 21.98
CA THR A 61 -17.52 20.70 22.43
C THR A 61 -17.12 19.24 22.56
N ASP A 62 -15.81 18.95 22.63
CA ASP A 62 -15.21 17.60 22.74
C ASP A 62 -15.56 16.66 21.57
N ASN A 63 -15.87 17.18 20.38
CA ASN A 63 -15.96 16.35 19.17
C ASN A 63 -14.59 16.23 18.49
N VAL A 64 -14.24 15.01 18.06
CA VAL A 64 -13.01 14.77 17.30
C VAL A 64 -13.12 15.40 15.93
N LYS A 65 -12.16 16.26 15.56
CA LYS A 65 -12.06 16.94 14.25
C LYS A 65 -10.92 16.40 13.40
N GLY A 66 -9.89 15.83 14.03
CA GLY A 66 -8.77 15.27 13.32
C GLY A 66 -7.93 14.35 14.19
N ARG A 67 -7.09 13.58 13.52
CA ARG A 67 -6.11 12.71 14.17
C ARG A 67 -4.87 12.60 13.31
N PHE A 68 -3.75 12.32 13.95
CA PHE A 68 -2.51 11.96 13.26
C PHE A 68 -1.56 11.21 14.19
N CYS A 69 -0.59 10.54 13.60
CA CYS A 69 0.57 10.05 14.32
C CYS A 69 1.84 10.64 13.72
N ILE A 70 2.85 10.80 14.55
CA ILE A 70 4.22 11.05 14.12
C ILE A 70 5.03 9.81 14.41
N THR A 71 5.54 9.20 13.34
CA THR A 71 6.44 8.06 13.40
C THR A 71 7.87 8.54 13.28
N SER A 72 8.75 7.99 14.09
CA SER A 72 10.19 8.23 14.02
C SER A 72 10.97 6.93 14.10
N TYR A 73 12.13 6.92 13.42
CA TYR A 73 13.09 5.84 13.46
C TYR A 73 14.39 6.33 14.11
N GLU A 74 15.07 5.45 14.83
CA GLU A 74 16.31 5.80 15.50
C GLU A 74 17.35 6.32 14.51
N GLY A 75 17.93 7.48 14.80
CA GLY A 75 18.93 8.13 13.96
C GLY A 75 18.38 8.92 12.78
N ASP A 76 17.09 8.82 12.45
CA ASP A 76 16.49 9.60 11.36
C ASP A 76 16.29 11.06 11.74
N LYS A 77 16.52 11.94 10.75
CA LYS A 77 16.17 13.37 10.83
C LYS A 77 14.81 13.69 10.20
N THR A 78 14.19 12.73 9.59
CA THR A 78 12.84 12.83 9.03
C THR A 78 11.83 12.21 9.98
N ALA A 79 10.78 12.96 10.31
CA ALA A 79 9.58 12.45 10.95
C ALA A 79 8.54 12.09 9.89
N TYR A 80 7.72 11.08 10.15
CA TYR A 80 6.69 10.64 9.22
C TYR A 80 5.30 10.90 9.82
N LEU A 81 4.52 11.76 9.15
CA LEU A 81 3.13 12.04 9.50
C LEU A 81 2.23 11.00 8.83
N GLY A 82 1.45 10.27 9.60
CA GLY A 82 0.54 9.24 9.11
C GLY A 82 -0.68 9.07 9.98
N PHE A 83 -1.52 8.10 9.64
CA PHE A 83 -2.86 7.93 10.21
C PHE A 83 -3.64 9.24 10.21
N PHE A 84 -3.34 10.08 9.23
CA PHE A 84 -3.94 11.39 9.08
C PHE A 84 -5.39 11.27 8.66
N GLU A 85 -6.28 11.77 9.50
CA GLU A 85 -7.68 11.99 9.16
C GLU A 85 -8.10 13.36 9.70
N CYS A 86 -8.82 14.12 8.88
CA CYS A 86 -9.34 15.43 9.26
C CYS A 86 -10.70 15.65 8.59
N VAL A 87 -11.67 16.17 9.33
CA VAL A 87 -12.90 16.69 8.73
C VAL A 87 -12.58 17.82 7.75
N ASN A 88 -13.46 18.07 6.77
CA ASN A 88 -13.26 19.17 5.81
C ASN A 88 -13.46 20.54 6.49
N ASP A 89 -12.46 20.93 7.26
CA ASP A 89 -12.41 22.15 8.08
C ASP A 89 -10.99 22.68 8.08
N ALA A 90 -10.77 23.84 7.45
CA ALA A 90 -9.45 24.44 7.29
C ALA A 90 -8.80 24.84 8.62
N ASP A 91 -9.58 25.29 9.60
CA ASP A 91 -9.07 25.70 10.92
C ASP A 91 -8.63 24.44 11.72
N ALA A 92 -9.41 23.36 11.64
CA ALA A 92 -9.03 22.09 12.26
C ALA A 92 -7.77 21.51 11.62
N ALA A 93 -7.67 21.53 10.29
CA ALA A 93 -6.49 21.08 9.56
C ALA A 93 -5.26 21.93 9.91
N LYS A 94 -5.41 23.26 9.90
CA LYS A 94 -4.30 24.16 10.28
C LYS A 94 -3.81 23.87 11.69
N PHE A 95 -4.71 23.76 12.65
CA PHE A 95 -4.34 23.45 14.04
C PHE A 95 -3.62 22.10 14.15
N LEU A 96 -4.07 21.09 13.40
CA LEU A 96 -3.44 19.78 13.34
C LEU A 96 -2.00 19.84 12.78
N PHE A 97 -1.83 20.48 11.62
CA PHE A 97 -0.52 20.58 10.98
C PHE A 97 0.45 21.46 11.76
N ASP A 98 -0.02 22.55 12.36
CA ASP A 98 0.81 23.40 13.25
C ASP A 98 1.27 22.60 14.48
N SER A 99 0.38 21.78 15.05
CA SER A 99 0.72 20.89 16.18
C SER A 99 1.75 19.83 15.79
N ALA A 100 1.59 19.22 14.61
CA ALA A 100 2.55 18.24 14.07
C ALA A 100 3.92 18.89 13.83
N TYR A 101 3.94 20.10 13.25
CA TYR A 101 5.15 20.87 12.99
C TYR A 101 5.87 21.24 14.30
N ALA A 102 5.14 21.79 15.27
CA ALA A 102 5.70 22.14 16.58
C ALA A 102 6.32 20.92 17.27
N TYR A 103 5.59 19.80 17.32
CA TYR A 103 6.10 18.57 17.89
C TYR A 103 7.39 18.10 17.20
N CYS A 104 7.43 18.10 15.87
CA CYS A 104 8.61 17.66 15.13
C CYS A 104 9.81 18.62 15.33
N SER A 105 9.57 19.92 15.36
CA SER A 105 10.59 20.94 15.62
C SER A 105 11.19 20.80 17.02
N GLU A 106 10.35 20.64 18.04
CA GLU A 106 10.76 20.45 19.44
C GLU A 106 11.57 19.15 19.66
N ASN A 107 11.31 18.12 18.84
CA ASN A 107 12.03 16.85 18.91
C ASN A 107 13.25 16.78 17.94
N GLY A 108 13.62 17.90 17.31
CA GLY A 108 14.87 18.04 16.56
C GLY A 108 14.85 17.37 15.16
N PHE A 109 13.68 17.15 14.61
CA PHE A 109 13.57 16.71 13.21
C PHE A 109 13.84 17.87 12.26
N GLU A 110 14.28 17.57 11.07
CA GLU A 110 14.61 18.55 10.03
C GLU A 110 13.54 18.57 8.92
N LYS A 111 12.71 17.53 8.85
CA LYS A 111 11.68 17.37 7.83
C LYS A 111 10.54 16.47 8.30
N ILE A 112 9.34 16.75 7.79
CA ILE A 112 8.15 15.90 7.93
C ILE A 112 7.81 15.35 6.55
N GLN A 113 7.67 14.05 6.41
CA GLN A 113 7.13 13.41 5.20
C GLN A 113 5.79 12.72 5.50
N GLY A 114 4.87 12.73 4.53
CA GLY A 114 3.56 12.10 4.71
C GLY A 114 2.66 12.13 3.48
N PRO A 115 1.54 11.40 3.54
CA PRO A 115 1.17 10.50 4.62
C PRO A 115 1.95 9.18 4.61
N VAL A 116 2.39 8.73 5.79
CA VAL A 116 3.02 7.42 6.01
C VAL A 116 2.46 6.82 7.30
N ASP A 117 1.64 5.80 7.20
CA ASP A 117 1.05 5.13 8.36
C ASP A 117 2.08 4.19 9.00
N ALA A 118 2.86 4.74 9.91
CA ALA A 118 3.93 4.11 10.67
C ALA A 118 5.09 3.56 9.82
N SER A 119 4.83 2.84 8.73
CA SER A 119 5.87 2.15 7.97
C SER A 119 5.54 2.04 6.49
N PHE A 120 6.59 1.98 5.66
CA PHE A 120 6.53 1.55 4.26
C PHE A 120 5.68 0.27 4.06
N TRP A 121 5.77 -0.66 5.00
CA TRP A 121 5.12 -1.97 4.94
C TRP A 121 3.64 -1.96 5.32
N ILE A 122 3.14 -0.83 5.84
CA ILE A 122 1.74 -0.69 6.27
C ILE A 122 0.96 0.09 5.21
N LYS A 123 1.12 1.39 5.16
CA LYS A 123 0.47 2.23 4.14
C LYS A 123 1.19 3.57 4.01
N TYR A 124 1.33 4.05 2.80
CA TYR A 124 1.80 5.39 2.52
C TYR A 124 1.24 5.86 1.17
N ARG A 125 1.31 7.12 0.86
CA ARG A 125 0.81 7.84 -0.32
C ARG A 125 -0.56 8.46 -0.10
N LEU A 126 -0.75 9.61 -0.72
CA LEU A 126 -2.01 10.34 -0.81
C LEU A 126 -2.57 10.20 -2.22
N LYS A 127 -3.81 9.77 -2.35
CA LYS A 127 -4.54 9.74 -3.62
C LYS A 127 -4.93 11.16 -4.03
N ILE A 128 -4.75 11.52 -5.32
CA ILE A 128 -4.99 12.88 -5.81
C ILE A 128 -6.00 12.98 -6.96
N ASN A 129 -6.44 11.85 -7.52
CA ASN A 129 -7.47 11.85 -8.55
C ASN A 129 -8.39 10.62 -8.46
N ARG A 130 -9.47 10.60 -9.27
CA ARG A 130 -10.36 9.44 -9.44
C ARG A 130 -10.85 8.83 -8.12
N PHE A 131 -11.54 9.62 -7.31
CA PHE A 131 -12.08 9.23 -6.00
C PHE A 131 -13.33 8.32 -6.11
N GLU A 132 -13.28 7.33 -6.98
CA GLU A 132 -14.23 6.24 -7.11
C GLU A 132 -14.04 5.23 -5.96
N THR A 133 -14.95 4.23 -5.88
CA THR A 133 -14.80 3.13 -4.92
C THR A 133 -13.40 2.50 -5.02
N PRO A 134 -12.65 2.42 -3.91
CA PRO A 134 -11.27 1.96 -3.92
C PRO A 134 -11.15 0.48 -4.28
N TYR A 135 -10.05 0.12 -4.93
CA TYR A 135 -9.65 -1.28 -5.12
C TYR A 135 -8.84 -1.80 -3.92
N THR A 136 -8.71 -3.12 -3.81
CA THR A 136 -7.95 -3.77 -2.72
C THR A 136 -6.49 -3.28 -2.69
N GLY A 137 -6.07 -2.78 -1.53
CA GLY A 137 -4.71 -2.27 -1.33
C GLY A 137 -4.50 -0.82 -1.79
N GLU A 138 -5.53 -0.14 -2.27
CA GLU A 138 -5.42 1.27 -2.66
C GLU A 138 -5.22 2.17 -1.44
N PRO A 139 -4.21 3.06 -1.40
CA PRO A 139 -4.18 4.16 -0.46
C PRO A 139 -5.30 5.14 -0.82
N TYR A 140 -6.36 5.18 -0.02
CA TYR A 140 -7.54 5.98 -0.26
C TYR A 140 -7.72 7.05 0.82
N ASN A 141 -8.15 8.23 0.40
CA ASN A 141 -8.41 9.40 1.24
C ASN A 141 -9.49 10.27 0.60
N LYS A 142 -9.98 11.28 1.30
CA LYS A 142 -10.91 12.27 0.75
C LYS A 142 -10.20 13.20 -0.25
N ASP A 143 -10.93 13.67 -1.23
CA ASP A 143 -10.46 14.51 -2.35
C ASP A 143 -9.87 15.85 -1.90
N TYR A 144 -10.33 16.39 -0.78
CA TYR A 144 -9.86 17.66 -0.22
C TYR A 144 -8.52 17.54 0.55
N TYR A 145 -7.99 16.32 0.78
CA TYR A 145 -6.77 16.17 1.61
C TYR A 145 -5.52 16.78 0.97
N LEU A 146 -5.33 16.64 -0.35
CA LEU A 146 -4.19 17.27 -1.02
C LEU A 146 -4.13 18.77 -0.70
N LYS A 147 -5.28 19.46 -0.84
CA LYS A 147 -5.39 20.89 -0.53
C LYS A 147 -5.06 21.18 0.93
N LEU A 148 -5.50 20.35 1.88
CA LEU A 148 -5.15 20.55 3.30
C LEU A 148 -3.64 20.45 3.53
N PHE A 149 -2.93 19.53 2.88
CA PHE A 149 -1.48 19.42 2.98
C PHE A 149 -0.77 20.64 2.35
N GLU A 150 -1.16 21.02 1.13
CA GLU A 150 -0.56 22.15 0.40
C GLU A 150 -0.78 23.49 1.11
N ASP A 151 -2.01 23.76 1.58
CA ASP A 151 -2.34 24.99 2.35
C ASP A 151 -1.52 25.08 3.65
N ASN A 152 -0.97 23.98 4.14
CA ASN A 152 -0.14 23.91 5.34
C ASN A 152 1.36 23.67 5.05
N GLY A 153 1.82 24.03 3.85
CA GLY A 153 3.23 24.13 3.49
C GLY A 153 3.90 22.79 3.17
N PHE A 154 3.14 21.75 2.84
CA PHE A 154 3.68 20.52 2.28
C PHE A 154 3.78 20.62 0.76
N GLU A 155 4.85 20.09 0.20
CA GLU A 155 5.12 20.03 -1.23
C GLU A 155 5.25 18.58 -1.68
N VAL A 156 4.83 18.27 -2.90
CA VAL A 156 4.95 16.93 -3.46
C VAL A 156 6.43 16.60 -3.69
N CYS A 157 6.88 15.46 -3.15
CA CYS A 157 8.26 14.99 -3.31
C CYS A 157 8.37 13.68 -4.12
N GLU A 158 7.30 12.90 -4.23
CA GLU A 158 7.26 11.65 -5.01
C GLU A 158 5.90 11.47 -5.67
N HIS A 159 5.90 10.89 -6.89
CA HIS A 159 4.70 10.53 -7.63
C HIS A 159 4.61 9.01 -7.85
N TYR A 160 3.38 8.51 -7.83
CA TYR A 160 3.05 7.11 -8.09
C TYR A 160 1.79 7.02 -8.93
N THR A 161 1.68 5.98 -9.74
CA THR A 161 0.49 5.73 -10.55
C THR A 161 0.00 4.29 -10.40
N SER A 162 -1.31 4.11 -10.64
CA SER A 162 -1.89 2.80 -10.91
C SER A 162 -2.68 2.88 -12.21
N HIS A 163 -2.58 1.83 -13.01
CA HIS A 163 -3.21 1.80 -14.32
C HIS A 163 -4.32 0.76 -14.33
N SER A 164 -5.53 1.14 -14.71
CA SER A 164 -6.58 0.19 -15.03
C SER A 164 -6.45 -0.26 -16.49
N PHE A 165 -6.63 -1.57 -16.69
CA PHE A 165 -6.55 -2.21 -18.00
C PHE A 165 -7.88 -2.84 -18.37
N ARG A 166 -8.23 -2.79 -19.64
CA ARG A 166 -9.40 -3.48 -20.17
C ARG A 166 -9.26 -5.00 -20.04
N SER A 167 -10.38 -5.69 -20.15
CA SER A 167 -10.39 -7.14 -20.34
C SER A 167 -9.65 -7.52 -21.61
N VAL A 168 -8.89 -8.62 -21.52
CA VAL A 168 -8.24 -9.24 -22.67
C VAL A 168 -8.72 -10.70 -22.75
N GLY A 169 -9.02 -11.17 -23.96
CA GLY A 169 -9.48 -12.55 -24.20
C GLY A 169 -8.41 -13.39 -24.89
N GLU A 170 -8.77 -14.63 -25.25
CA GLU A 170 -7.86 -15.58 -25.90
C GLU A 170 -7.30 -15.09 -27.25
N GLU A 171 -7.99 -14.15 -27.90
CA GLU A 171 -7.57 -13.51 -29.14
C GLU A 171 -6.45 -12.47 -28.96
N TYR A 172 -6.22 -12.01 -27.73
CA TYR A 172 -5.19 -10.99 -27.45
C TYR A 172 -3.80 -11.52 -27.74
N ARG A 173 -3.00 -10.69 -28.36
CA ARG A 173 -1.59 -11.01 -28.70
C ARG A 173 -0.67 -9.87 -28.29
N ASN A 174 0.42 -10.23 -27.67
CA ASN A 174 1.55 -9.34 -27.42
C ASN A 174 2.86 -10.06 -27.80
N PRO A 175 3.20 -10.07 -29.11
CA PRO A 175 4.33 -10.88 -29.62
C PRO A 175 5.65 -10.58 -28.91
N LYS A 176 5.90 -9.32 -28.55
CA LYS A 176 7.12 -8.91 -27.86
C LYS A 176 7.25 -9.52 -26.46
N PHE A 177 6.15 -9.61 -25.71
CA PHE A 177 6.17 -10.19 -24.36
C PHE A 177 6.19 -11.72 -24.44
N GLU A 178 5.53 -12.27 -25.43
CA GLU A 178 5.53 -13.72 -25.71
C GLU A 178 6.94 -14.19 -26.08
N GLU A 179 7.62 -13.48 -26.99
CA GLU A 179 9.01 -13.75 -27.39
C GLU A 179 9.93 -13.74 -26.17
N HIS A 180 9.90 -12.68 -25.36
CA HIS A 180 10.69 -12.61 -24.12
C HIS A 180 10.37 -13.76 -23.15
N TYR A 181 9.11 -14.14 -23.01
CA TYR A 181 8.73 -15.25 -22.17
C TYR A 181 9.36 -16.58 -22.64
N GLN A 182 9.33 -16.84 -23.95
CA GLN A 182 9.93 -18.05 -24.55
C GLN A 182 11.46 -17.99 -24.44
N GLU A 183 12.10 -16.85 -24.68
CA GLU A 183 13.54 -16.67 -24.51
C GLU A 183 14.01 -17.08 -23.12
N PHE A 184 13.31 -16.60 -22.06
CA PHE A 184 13.66 -16.96 -20.68
C PHE A 184 13.43 -18.45 -20.40
N LEU A 185 12.34 -19.04 -20.84
CA LEU A 185 12.12 -20.49 -20.69
C LEU A 185 13.24 -21.29 -21.39
N ASN A 186 13.61 -20.92 -22.62
CA ASN A 186 14.67 -21.59 -23.38
C ASN A 186 16.05 -21.40 -22.73
N ALA A 187 16.27 -20.32 -21.97
CA ALA A 187 17.47 -20.05 -21.20
C ALA A 187 17.52 -20.79 -19.85
N GLY A 188 16.54 -21.65 -19.56
CA GLY A 188 16.50 -22.48 -18.35
C GLY A 188 15.86 -21.82 -17.14
N TYR A 189 15.07 -20.75 -17.34
CA TYR A 189 14.24 -20.20 -16.27
C TYR A 189 12.95 -21.01 -16.14
N GLU A 190 12.49 -21.18 -14.91
CA GLU A 190 11.16 -21.72 -14.60
C GLU A 190 10.28 -20.55 -14.11
N ILE A 191 9.16 -20.29 -14.80
CA ILE A 191 8.17 -19.27 -14.40
C ILE A 191 6.87 -19.99 -14.09
N ARG A 192 6.53 -20.06 -12.82
CA ARG A 192 5.37 -20.83 -12.35
C ARG A 192 4.60 -20.15 -11.23
N SER A 193 3.38 -20.62 -11.03
CA SER A 193 2.60 -20.30 -9.83
C SER A 193 3.02 -21.20 -8.68
N PRO A 194 3.09 -20.68 -7.44
CA PRO A 194 3.33 -21.52 -6.28
C PRO A 194 2.09 -22.39 -5.98
N LYS A 195 2.29 -23.51 -5.33
CA LYS A 195 1.21 -24.27 -4.72
C LYS A 195 0.86 -23.68 -3.35
N GLU A 196 -0.32 -24.00 -2.83
CA GLU A 196 -0.76 -23.48 -1.52
C GLU A 196 0.17 -23.93 -0.36
N GLU A 197 0.70 -25.15 -0.44
CA GLU A 197 1.66 -25.67 0.54
C GLU A 197 3.03 -24.98 0.50
N GLU A 198 3.42 -24.43 -0.65
CA GLU A 198 4.69 -23.69 -0.85
C GLU A 198 4.60 -22.22 -0.39
N PHE A 199 3.45 -21.74 0.08
CA PHE A 199 3.22 -20.32 0.34
C PHE A 199 4.21 -19.71 1.34
N SER A 200 4.59 -20.45 2.39
CA SER A 200 5.57 -19.97 3.38
C SER A 200 6.96 -19.76 2.75
N GLU A 201 7.39 -20.70 1.90
CA GLU A 201 8.66 -20.61 1.18
C GLU A 201 8.64 -19.45 0.17
N CYS A 202 7.48 -19.26 -0.49
CA CYS A 202 7.29 -18.11 -1.40
C CYS A 202 7.42 -16.76 -0.70
N ILE A 203 6.90 -16.63 0.52
CA ILE A 203 7.08 -15.40 1.31
C ILE A 203 8.55 -15.14 1.58
N ASP A 204 9.34 -16.16 1.89
CA ASP A 204 10.78 -16.04 2.14
C ASP A 204 11.55 -15.62 0.88
N ASP A 205 11.19 -16.19 -0.27
CA ASP A 205 11.74 -15.81 -1.57
C ASP A 205 11.40 -14.37 -1.92
N VAL A 206 10.14 -13.97 -1.71
CA VAL A 206 9.67 -12.59 -1.94
C VAL A 206 10.37 -11.62 -0.99
N TYR A 207 10.49 -11.95 0.32
CA TYR A 207 11.19 -11.13 1.30
C TYR A 207 12.61 -10.79 0.84
N ARG A 208 13.39 -11.81 0.44
CA ARG A 208 14.78 -11.62 -0.02
C ARG A 208 14.87 -10.69 -1.23
N LEU A 209 13.95 -10.85 -2.20
CA LEU A 209 13.91 -10.01 -3.40
C LEU A 209 13.44 -8.59 -3.10
N VAL A 210 12.41 -8.42 -2.28
CA VAL A 210 11.85 -7.10 -1.94
C VAL A 210 12.83 -6.27 -1.13
N THR A 211 13.52 -6.86 -0.15
CA THR A 211 14.49 -6.16 0.68
C THR A 211 15.62 -5.57 -0.16
N ASP A 212 16.12 -6.31 -1.17
CA ASP A 212 17.14 -5.78 -2.08
C ASP A 212 16.58 -4.73 -3.05
N LEU A 213 15.43 -5.01 -3.66
CA LEU A 213 14.87 -4.21 -4.75
C LEU A 213 14.24 -2.89 -4.31
N TYR A 214 13.72 -2.82 -3.08
CA TYR A 214 13.02 -1.65 -2.57
C TYR A 214 13.85 -0.81 -1.60
N SER A 215 15.09 -1.19 -1.34
CA SER A 215 16.02 -0.46 -0.47
C SER A 215 16.27 0.99 -0.90
N ASP A 216 16.05 1.33 -2.18
CA ASP A 216 16.16 2.69 -2.74
C ASP A 216 14.86 3.50 -2.67
N PHE A 217 13.78 2.96 -2.10
CA PHE A 217 12.57 3.76 -1.88
C PHE A 217 12.76 4.73 -0.71
N PRO A 218 12.26 5.97 -0.82
CA PRO A 218 12.55 7.06 0.12
C PRO A 218 12.21 6.78 1.58
N ILE A 219 11.18 5.97 1.81
CA ILE A 219 10.66 5.66 3.15
C ILE A 219 10.87 4.18 3.52
N PHE A 220 11.68 3.46 2.73
CA PHE A 220 11.96 2.06 3.02
C PHE A 220 12.71 1.91 4.34
N LYS A 221 12.30 0.93 5.12
CA LYS A 221 12.99 0.51 6.36
C LYS A 221 13.06 -1.00 6.40
N ASP A 222 14.23 -1.51 6.73
CA ASP A 222 14.43 -2.94 6.90
C ASP A 222 13.58 -3.49 8.05
N VAL A 223 13.07 -4.69 7.85
CA VAL A 223 12.38 -5.48 8.87
C VAL A 223 12.95 -6.90 8.84
N GLU A 224 12.94 -7.59 9.95
CA GLU A 224 13.37 -8.99 10.00
C GLU A 224 12.42 -9.91 9.23
N GLN A 225 12.94 -10.96 8.64
CA GLN A 225 12.19 -11.93 7.84
C GLN A 225 11.00 -12.53 8.61
N GLU A 226 11.17 -12.80 9.90
CA GLU A 226 10.12 -13.35 10.75
C GLU A 226 8.93 -12.40 10.85
N ASN A 227 9.16 -11.10 11.07
CA ASN A 227 8.09 -10.11 11.15
C ASN A 227 7.45 -9.83 9.80
N PHE A 228 8.23 -9.85 8.72
CA PHE A 228 7.69 -9.81 7.37
C PHE A 228 6.76 -11.00 7.12
N ARG A 229 7.22 -12.21 7.45
CA ARG A 229 6.41 -13.42 7.34
C ARG A 229 5.13 -13.34 8.16
N GLU A 230 5.20 -12.89 9.42
CA GLU A 230 4.03 -12.73 10.30
C GLU A 230 2.98 -11.80 9.68
N VAL A 231 3.40 -10.67 9.12
CA VAL A 231 2.50 -9.72 8.44
C VAL A 231 1.86 -10.34 7.20
N PHE A 232 2.66 -10.98 6.33
CA PHE A 232 2.20 -11.40 5.00
C PHE A 232 1.57 -12.80 4.94
N MET A 233 1.72 -13.64 5.98
CA MET A 233 1.06 -14.95 6.03
C MET A 233 -0.46 -14.90 5.96
N SER A 234 -1.06 -13.84 6.51
CA SER A 234 -2.52 -13.62 6.46
C SER A 234 -3.06 -13.47 5.03
N TYR A 235 -2.24 -13.01 4.10
CA TYR A 235 -2.63 -12.81 2.68
C TYR A 235 -2.95 -14.13 1.95
N LYS A 236 -2.46 -15.28 2.44
CA LYS A 236 -2.79 -16.60 1.89
C LYS A 236 -4.28 -16.80 1.68
N GLN A 237 -5.09 -16.29 2.60
CA GLN A 237 -6.55 -16.48 2.59
C GLN A 237 -7.23 -15.75 1.42
N ILE A 238 -6.68 -14.63 0.99
CA ILE A 238 -7.24 -13.79 -0.07
C ILE A 238 -6.56 -13.97 -1.44
N MET A 239 -5.43 -14.68 -1.49
CA MET A 239 -4.71 -14.89 -2.75
C MET A 239 -5.35 -15.95 -3.63
N ASN A 240 -5.28 -15.74 -4.94
CA ASN A 240 -5.46 -16.76 -5.94
C ASN A 240 -4.06 -17.13 -6.48
N MET A 241 -3.60 -18.33 -6.17
CA MET A 241 -2.21 -18.74 -6.48
C MET A 241 -1.89 -18.72 -7.97
N SER A 242 -2.87 -18.96 -8.86
CA SER A 242 -2.65 -18.86 -10.31
C SER A 242 -2.23 -17.46 -10.74
N MET A 243 -2.68 -16.42 -10.01
CA MET A 243 -2.36 -15.00 -10.26
C MET A 243 -1.11 -14.52 -9.51
N THR A 244 -0.31 -15.46 -9.00
CA THR A 244 1.02 -15.21 -8.44
C THR A 244 2.03 -16.00 -9.25
N LYS A 245 3.09 -15.34 -9.69
CA LYS A 245 4.17 -15.99 -10.45
C LYS A 245 5.50 -15.74 -9.76
N LEU A 246 6.27 -16.82 -9.63
CA LEU A 246 7.68 -16.75 -9.28
C LEU A 246 8.51 -17.22 -10.47
N ALA A 247 9.65 -16.57 -10.66
CA ALA A 247 10.64 -16.98 -11.64
C ALA A 247 11.86 -17.52 -10.91
N TYR A 248 12.27 -18.73 -11.26
CA TYR A 248 13.45 -19.42 -10.73
C TYR A 248 14.51 -19.55 -11.81
N TYR A 249 15.76 -19.41 -11.41
CA TYR A 249 16.92 -19.71 -12.24
C TYR A 249 17.94 -20.48 -11.41
N GLN A 250 18.35 -21.66 -11.88
CA GLN A 250 19.23 -22.56 -11.15
C GLN A 250 18.74 -22.87 -9.72
N GLY A 251 17.44 -23.05 -9.56
CA GLY A 251 16.81 -23.36 -8.27
C GLY A 251 16.62 -22.19 -7.30
N LYS A 252 17.04 -20.96 -7.68
CA LYS A 252 16.93 -19.75 -6.85
C LYS A 252 15.82 -18.85 -7.43
N ALA A 253 14.94 -18.33 -6.58
CA ALA A 253 13.98 -17.32 -7.00
C ALA A 253 14.68 -16.01 -7.38
N VAL A 254 14.40 -15.51 -8.58
CA VAL A 254 15.02 -14.32 -9.18
C VAL A 254 14.00 -13.28 -9.63
N GLY A 255 12.72 -13.56 -9.44
CA GLY A 255 11.65 -12.61 -9.71
C GLY A 255 10.31 -13.12 -9.21
N PHE A 256 9.40 -12.18 -8.98
CA PHE A 256 8.04 -12.45 -8.54
C PHE A 256 7.05 -11.45 -9.11
N TYR A 257 5.79 -11.86 -9.21
CA TYR A 257 4.65 -11.00 -9.50
C TYR A 257 3.44 -11.49 -8.72
N VAL A 258 2.95 -10.65 -7.80
CA VAL A 258 1.85 -10.97 -6.88
C VAL A 258 0.61 -10.19 -7.24
N SER A 259 -0.50 -10.89 -7.43
CA SER A 259 -1.80 -10.31 -7.73
C SER A 259 -2.88 -10.92 -6.85
N VAL A 260 -3.93 -10.17 -6.58
CA VAL A 260 -5.09 -10.62 -5.80
C VAL A 260 -6.38 -10.30 -6.54
N PRO A 261 -7.48 -11.04 -6.32
CA PRO A 261 -8.80 -10.58 -6.69
C PRO A 261 -9.11 -9.22 -6.05
N ASP A 262 -9.88 -8.39 -6.73
CA ASP A 262 -10.31 -7.13 -6.15
C ASP A 262 -11.49 -7.34 -5.21
N TYR A 263 -11.22 -7.20 -3.94
CA TYR A 263 -12.20 -7.28 -2.84
C TYR A 263 -12.72 -5.92 -2.39
N GLY A 264 -12.24 -4.82 -3.01
CA GLY A 264 -12.45 -3.48 -2.49
C GLY A 264 -11.94 -3.37 -1.06
N ASN A 265 -12.78 -2.84 -0.18
CA ASN A 265 -12.45 -2.68 1.24
C ASN A 265 -12.85 -3.87 2.14
N LEU A 266 -13.46 -4.92 1.62
CA LEU A 266 -13.99 -6.04 2.42
C LEU A 266 -12.91 -6.71 3.28
N VAL A 267 -11.68 -6.76 2.78
CA VAL A 267 -10.55 -7.42 3.49
C VAL A 267 -10.11 -6.67 4.75
N TYR A 268 -10.50 -5.41 4.90
CA TYR A 268 -10.23 -4.59 6.09
C TYR A 268 -11.35 -4.66 7.13
N HIS A 269 -12.48 -5.30 6.81
CA HIS A 269 -13.68 -5.37 7.65
C HIS A 269 -14.13 -6.82 7.88
N THR A 270 -13.17 -7.72 8.12
CA THR A 270 -13.40 -9.17 8.29
C THR A 270 -14.08 -9.52 9.62
N GLY A 271 -14.17 -8.59 10.57
CA GLY A 271 -14.99 -8.75 11.78
C GLY A 271 -16.49 -8.96 11.49
N ASN A 272 -16.96 -8.62 10.29
CA ASN A 272 -18.32 -8.91 9.86
C ASN A 272 -18.37 -10.24 9.07
N PRO A 273 -19.08 -11.30 9.57
CA PRO A 273 -19.17 -12.59 8.90
C PRO A 273 -19.71 -12.51 7.45
N LEU A 274 -20.58 -11.55 7.15
CA LEU A 274 -21.10 -11.34 5.79
C LEU A 274 -19.99 -10.91 4.83
N ASN A 275 -19.00 -10.15 5.30
CA ASN A 275 -17.86 -9.77 4.48
C ASN A 275 -16.96 -10.98 4.17
N ILE A 276 -16.77 -11.86 5.13
CA ILE A 276 -16.03 -13.12 4.90
C ILE A 276 -16.70 -13.94 3.80
N MET A 277 -18.04 -14.09 3.84
CA MET A 277 -18.78 -14.79 2.81
C MET A 277 -18.61 -14.13 1.42
N LYS A 278 -18.64 -12.79 1.36
CA LYS A 278 -18.41 -12.04 0.12
C LYS A 278 -16.97 -12.26 -0.40
N ILE A 279 -15.97 -12.20 0.48
CA ILE A 279 -14.55 -12.46 0.14
C ILE A 279 -14.41 -13.85 -0.47
N LEU A 280 -14.98 -14.89 0.14
CA LEU A 280 -14.94 -16.26 -0.39
C LEU A 280 -15.62 -16.38 -1.76
N LYS A 281 -16.74 -15.67 -1.96
CA LYS A 281 -17.42 -15.61 -3.25
C LYS A 281 -16.57 -14.95 -4.33
N ILE A 282 -15.96 -13.79 -4.01
CA ILE A 282 -15.08 -13.06 -4.93
C ILE A 282 -13.81 -13.89 -5.23
N LYS A 283 -13.20 -14.52 -4.22
CA LYS A 283 -12.05 -15.43 -4.44
C LYS A 283 -12.36 -16.50 -5.46
N LYS A 284 -13.56 -17.10 -5.38
CA LYS A 284 -14.00 -18.16 -6.29
C LYS A 284 -14.37 -17.65 -7.68
N LYS A 285 -14.97 -16.45 -7.75
CA LYS A 285 -15.41 -15.82 -9.00
C LYS A 285 -15.09 -14.33 -8.94
N PRO A 286 -13.83 -13.96 -9.22
CA PRO A 286 -13.42 -12.55 -9.24
C PRO A 286 -14.05 -11.82 -10.43
N GLU A 287 -14.19 -10.52 -10.29
CA GLU A 287 -14.66 -9.63 -11.38
C GLU A 287 -13.50 -8.80 -11.94
N ARG A 288 -12.42 -8.63 -11.17
CA ARG A 288 -11.22 -7.89 -11.52
C ARG A 288 -10.04 -8.39 -10.70
N TYR A 289 -8.82 -8.25 -11.22
CA TYR A 289 -7.60 -8.50 -10.46
C TYR A 289 -6.82 -7.22 -10.20
N VAL A 290 -6.16 -7.15 -9.04
CA VAL A 290 -5.21 -6.10 -8.69
C VAL A 290 -3.81 -6.71 -8.62
N MET A 291 -2.92 -6.21 -9.47
CA MET A 291 -1.53 -6.60 -9.55
C MET A 291 -0.71 -5.69 -8.64
N LEU A 292 -0.35 -6.17 -7.45
CA LEU A 292 0.16 -5.34 -6.34
C LEU A 292 1.67 -5.19 -6.30
N TYR A 293 2.41 -6.30 -6.44
CA TYR A 293 3.85 -6.29 -6.22
C TYR A 293 4.57 -7.07 -7.30
N MET A 294 5.61 -6.47 -7.86
CA MET A 294 6.48 -7.10 -8.83
C MET A 294 7.92 -6.73 -8.55
N GLY A 295 8.80 -7.71 -8.60
CA GLY A 295 10.23 -7.52 -8.48
C GLY A 295 11.02 -8.51 -9.31
N VAL A 296 12.16 -8.06 -9.82
CA VAL A 296 13.11 -8.87 -10.58
C VAL A 296 14.51 -8.52 -10.12
N ASP A 297 15.29 -9.53 -9.76
CA ASP A 297 16.70 -9.37 -9.41
C ASP A 297 17.45 -8.63 -10.54
N ARG A 298 18.23 -7.62 -10.16
CA ARG A 298 18.91 -6.68 -11.08
C ARG A 298 19.82 -7.38 -12.10
N GLN A 299 20.26 -8.60 -11.81
CA GLN A 299 21.09 -9.42 -12.71
C GLN A 299 20.27 -10.07 -13.85
N HIS A 300 18.96 -10.16 -13.72
CA HIS A 300 18.06 -10.84 -14.65
C HIS A 300 17.23 -9.85 -15.49
N ARG A 301 17.91 -8.92 -16.19
CA ARG A 301 17.26 -7.86 -16.97
C ARG A 301 16.35 -8.42 -18.06
N GLY A 302 15.15 -7.85 -18.16
CA GLY A 302 14.15 -8.28 -19.15
C GLY A 302 13.14 -9.32 -18.61
N LEU A 303 13.46 -10.06 -17.56
CA LEU A 303 12.59 -11.07 -16.95
C LEU A 303 11.22 -10.48 -16.53
N GLY A 304 11.16 -9.19 -16.20
CA GLY A 304 9.90 -8.52 -15.86
C GLY A 304 8.83 -8.64 -16.94
N LYS A 305 9.19 -8.56 -18.22
CA LYS A 305 8.25 -8.74 -19.33
C LYS A 305 7.75 -10.18 -19.44
N ALA A 306 8.61 -11.14 -19.13
CA ALA A 306 8.23 -12.55 -19.10
C ALA A 306 7.24 -12.85 -17.95
N LEU A 307 7.46 -12.26 -16.76
CA LEU A 307 6.53 -12.35 -15.64
C LEU A 307 5.19 -11.69 -15.96
N VAL A 308 5.20 -10.51 -16.58
CA VAL A 308 3.97 -9.86 -17.05
C VAL A 308 3.22 -10.75 -18.04
N TYR A 309 3.91 -11.35 -19.01
CA TYR A 309 3.25 -12.25 -19.97
C TYR A 309 2.67 -13.48 -19.28
N ALA A 310 3.35 -14.03 -18.28
CA ALA A 310 2.82 -15.16 -17.49
C ALA A 310 1.51 -14.80 -16.75
N ILE A 311 1.36 -13.57 -16.22
CA ILE A 311 0.11 -13.09 -15.66
C ILE A 311 -0.91 -12.79 -16.76
N MET A 312 -0.49 -12.21 -17.89
CA MET A 312 -1.40 -11.95 -19.02
C MET A 312 -2.06 -13.22 -19.54
N LYS A 313 -1.38 -14.37 -19.55
CA LYS A 313 -1.98 -15.65 -19.92
C LYS A 313 -3.18 -16.02 -19.03
N GLU A 314 -3.07 -15.77 -17.73
CA GLU A 314 -4.18 -16.00 -16.79
C GLU A 314 -5.33 -15.00 -17.03
N LEU A 315 -4.99 -13.74 -17.32
CA LEU A 315 -5.99 -12.70 -17.65
C LEU A 315 -6.70 -13.03 -18.97
N MET A 316 -5.97 -13.49 -20.00
CA MET A 316 -6.55 -13.94 -21.27
C MET A 316 -7.51 -15.11 -21.05
N ALA A 317 -7.12 -16.10 -20.24
CA ALA A 317 -7.95 -17.26 -19.94
C ALA A 317 -9.21 -16.90 -19.11
N SER A 318 -9.13 -15.90 -18.25
CA SER A 318 -10.26 -15.45 -17.42
C SER A 318 -11.15 -14.41 -18.09
N GLY A 319 -10.65 -13.66 -19.06
CA GLY A 319 -11.35 -12.54 -19.71
C GLY A 319 -11.61 -11.35 -18.77
N LEU A 320 -10.86 -11.21 -17.68
CA LEU A 320 -11.11 -10.20 -16.65
C LEU A 320 -10.25 -8.95 -16.83
N PRO A 321 -10.79 -7.77 -16.46
CA PRO A 321 -10.01 -6.55 -16.37
C PRO A 321 -9.03 -6.60 -15.18
N SER A 322 -8.05 -5.71 -15.17
CA SER A 322 -7.06 -5.66 -14.11
C SER A 322 -6.61 -4.23 -13.79
N ILE A 323 -5.97 -4.09 -12.62
CA ILE A 323 -5.28 -2.86 -12.20
C ILE A 323 -3.83 -3.22 -11.90
N GLY A 324 -2.88 -2.54 -12.54
CA GLY A 324 -1.47 -2.54 -12.15
C GLY A 324 -1.24 -1.45 -11.10
N ALA A 325 -0.95 -1.86 -9.86
CA ALA A 325 -1.03 -0.94 -8.73
C ALA A 325 0.32 -0.40 -8.29
N LEU A 326 0.30 0.89 -7.91
CA LEU A 326 1.24 1.63 -7.09
C LEU A 326 2.68 1.66 -7.64
N MET A 327 2.80 1.91 -8.93
CA MET A 327 4.10 2.06 -9.58
C MET A 327 4.70 3.43 -9.27
N ARG A 328 5.95 3.47 -8.82
CA ARG A 328 6.70 4.71 -8.66
C ARG A 328 7.08 5.28 -10.02
N ASP A 329 6.99 6.60 -10.18
CA ASP A 329 7.36 7.28 -11.41
C ASP A 329 8.81 7.01 -11.82
N GLY A 330 9.03 6.90 -13.12
CA GLY A 330 10.34 6.58 -13.71
C GLY A 330 10.72 5.09 -13.66
N LYS A 331 9.89 4.21 -13.12
CA LYS A 331 10.15 2.76 -13.20
C LYS A 331 9.60 2.17 -14.50
N LEU A 332 10.32 1.19 -15.07
CA LEU A 332 9.99 0.55 -16.36
C LEU A 332 8.60 -0.10 -16.37
N THR A 333 8.09 -0.50 -15.23
CA THR A 333 6.77 -1.13 -15.09
C THR A 333 5.62 -0.26 -15.61
N GLN A 334 5.74 1.05 -15.56
CA GLN A 334 4.75 1.99 -16.10
C GLN A 334 4.56 1.87 -17.62
N THR A 335 5.56 1.37 -18.34
CA THR A 335 5.56 1.33 -19.82
C THR A 335 5.10 -0.01 -20.39
N TYR A 336 4.83 -1.02 -19.56
CA TYR A 336 4.62 -2.39 -20.03
C TYR A 336 3.33 -2.62 -20.81
N ALA A 337 2.29 -1.81 -20.61
CA ALA A 337 0.98 -2.02 -21.23
C ALA A 337 0.29 -0.72 -21.71
N ASN A 338 1.04 0.23 -22.23
CA ASN A 338 0.52 1.56 -22.60
C ASN A 338 -0.68 1.56 -23.55
N GLY A 339 -0.83 0.55 -24.41
CA GLY A 339 -1.93 0.46 -25.39
C GLY A 339 -3.27 -0.01 -24.83
N ASP A 340 -3.30 -0.54 -23.62
CA ASP A 340 -4.47 -1.18 -23.01
C ASP A 340 -5.00 -0.43 -21.75
N ILE A 341 -4.43 0.75 -21.46
CA ILE A 341 -4.80 1.56 -20.28
C ILE A 341 -6.15 2.22 -20.53
N THR A 342 -7.08 2.01 -19.59
CA THR A 342 -8.42 2.61 -19.58
C THR A 342 -8.56 3.72 -18.54
N GLY A 343 -7.63 3.83 -17.62
CA GLY A 343 -7.62 4.89 -16.61
C GLY A 343 -6.32 4.92 -15.83
N VAL A 344 -5.98 6.10 -15.32
CA VAL A 344 -4.78 6.32 -14.50
C VAL A 344 -5.20 6.91 -13.17
N TYR A 345 -4.82 6.24 -12.09
CA TYR A 345 -4.91 6.75 -10.72
C TYR A 345 -3.56 7.33 -10.32
N GLU A 346 -3.57 8.44 -9.60
CA GLU A 346 -2.36 9.17 -9.24
C GLU A 346 -2.29 9.35 -7.73
N TYR A 347 -1.08 9.20 -7.21
CA TYR A 347 -0.79 9.32 -5.79
C TYR A 347 0.51 10.09 -5.60
N VAL A 348 0.62 10.75 -4.45
CA VAL A 348 1.81 11.50 -4.09
C VAL A 348 2.29 11.17 -2.67
N LEU A 349 3.56 11.39 -2.44
CA LEU A 349 4.13 11.58 -1.12
C LEU A 349 4.52 13.06 -1.00
N LEU A 350 4.26 13.65 0.14
CA LEU A 350 4.54 15.07 0.37
C LEU A 350 5.57 15.24 1.47
N GLU A 351 6.23 16.40 1.48
CA GLU A 351 7.16 16.76 2.53
C GLU A 351 7.06 18.24 2.91
N ARG A 352 7.41 18.56 4.16
CA ARG A 352 7.58 19.91 4.66
C ARG A 352 8.89 20.01 5.44
N LYS A 353 9.74 20.96 5.11
CA LYS A 353 10.96 21.26 5.85
C LYS A 353 10.63 21.95 7.17
N ILE A 354 11.45 21.70 8.18
CA ILE A 354 11.36 22.38 9.47
C ILE A 354 12.47 23.46 9.48
N GLU A 355 12.03 24.71 9.50
CA GLU A 355 12.92 25.83 9.63
C GLU A 355 13.45 25.91 11.08
N ARG A 356 14.74 26.13 11.24
CA ARG A 356 15.42 26.30 12.54
C ARG A 356 15.49 27.76 12.94
#